data_f99b06b35f4274edaabcd5672ab2ff39
#
_entry.id   f99b06b35f4274edaabcd5672ab2ff39
#
_cell.length_a   1.000
_cell.length_b   1.000
_cell.length_c   1.000
_cell.angle_alpha   90.00
_cell.angle_beta   90.00
_cell.angle_gamma   90.00
#
_symmetry.space_group_name_H-M   'P 1'
#
loop_
_entity.id
_entity.type
_entity.pdbx_description
1 polymer ?
#
loop_
_entity_poly.entity_id
_entity_poly.type
_entity_poly.pdbx_seq_one_letter_code
_entity_poly.pdbx_strand_id
1 'polypeptide(L)'
;MRSPLSLVVALLVIASSGANASDPALIEAAKKEGALTLYACDPPQTPLYVDRFKQLYPDVKVTTYVAGCWQIFNRHGSERQAKRQAADVFFATEDVMSRLNSENLLQAYKTPELAHFDAAAAPEGKSYLIVKTLTYGMAANREFLKGITPPKDWLDYINPQSAWQGQISYYDPRTSSAAFALLAALYQNFGPEKAGAIYKGLINSQASLAPTTPAGMTKLVSGEQPIMFYIMNNHFGSIASKGAPVDFIVPASGTPKLNFGIAVTDAAPHPNAARLFIDFMMSAAQQIIQKNNEYSLRTDVKPPTGMPPLQSLKVLPLDIDKALADQTQLLAWWQQVTGVK
;
A
#
# COMPACT_ATOMS: atom_id res chain seq x y z
N MET A 1 -12.57 73.14 -15.48
CA MET A 1 -12.69 71.92 -16.30
C MET A 1 -11.92 70.77 -15.57
N ARG A 2 -12.62 69.89 -14.92
CA ARG A 2 -12.00 68.73 -14.18
C ARG A 2 -12.38 67.51 -14.92
N SER A 3 -11.38 66.76 -15.44
CA SER A 3 -11.55 65.47 -16.07
C SER A 3 -11.79 64.36 -15.00
N PRO A 4 -12.67 63.39 -15.21
CA PRO A 4 -12.82 62.25 -14.33
C PRO A 4 -11.78 61.16 -14.67
N LEU A 5 -11.05 60.71 -13.63
CA LEU A 5 -10.18 59.56 -13.67
C LEU A 5 -11.07 58.29 -13.66
N SER A 6 -11.03 57.55 -14.75
CA SER A 6 -11.69 56.25 -14.83
C SER A 6 -10.80 55.19 -14.14
N LEU A 7 -11.29 54.66 -13.05
CA LEU A 7 -10.65 53.56 -12.31
C LEU A 7 -10.99 52.22 -13.02
N VAL A 8 -10.03 51.65 -13.73
CA VAL A 8 -10.12 50.32 -14.30
C VAL A 8 -9.78 49.32 -13.18
N VAL A 9 -10.80 48.67 -12.64
CA VAL A 9 -10.61 47.53 -11.71
C VAL A 9 -10.28 46.30 -12.56
N ALA A 10 -9.00 45.92 -12.60
CA ALA A 10 -8.59 44.67 -13.18
C ALA A 10 -8.96 43.53 -12.21
N LEU A 11 -9.97 42.73 -12.55
CA LEU A 11 -10.25 41.45 -11.87
C LEU A 11 -9.09 40.49 -12.17
N LEU A 12 -8.21 40.30 -11.20
CA LEU A 12 -7.28 39.20 -11.21
C LEU A 12 -8.08 37.91 -10.97
N VAL A 13 -8.37 37.19 -12.04
CA VAL A 13 -8.78 35.77 -11.95
C VAL A 13 -7.56 34.98 -11.52
N ILE A 14 -7.47 34.69 -10.21
CA ILE A 14 -6.51 33.74 -9.70
C ILE A 14 -6.99 32.37 -10.20
N ALA A 15 -6.39 31.92 -11.30
CA ALA A 15 -6.49 30.52 -11.73
C ALA A 15 -5.86 29.67 -10.62
N SER A 16 -6.70 29.13 -9.74
CA SER A 16 -6.30 28.09 -8.80
C SER A 16 -5.89 26.87 -9.62
N SER A 17 -4.59 26.61 -9.65
CA SER A 17 -3.98 25.46 -10.30
C SER A 17 -4.63 24.18 -9.82
N GLY A 18 -5.51 23.63 -10.62
CA GLY A 18 -5.87 22.30 -10.97
C GLY A 18 -5.86 21.20 -9.91
N ALA A 19 -6.94 21.02 -9.18
CA ALA A 19 -7.48 19.69 -9.11
C ALA A 19 -8.26 19.48 -10.42
N ASN A 20 -7.86 18.54 -11.29
CA ASN A 20 -8.68 18.19 -12.44
C ASN A 20 -10.03 17.75 -11.87
N ALA A 21 -11.04 18.55 -12.08
CA ALA A 21 -12.39 18.24 -11.65
C ALA A 21 -12.88 17.10 -12.57
N SER A 22 -13.38 16.02 -11.95
CA SER A 22 -14.06 14.96 -12.70
C SER A 22 -15.10 15.56 -13.66
N ASP A 23 -15.37 14.88 -14.77
CA ASP A 23 -16.34 15.31 -15.77
C ASP A 23 -17.67 15.74 -15.09
N PRO A 24 -18.16 16.97 -15.30
CA PRO A 24 -19.43 17.43 -14.73
C PRO A 24 -20.61 16.50 -15.03
N ALA A 25 -20.62 15.86 -16.20
CA ALA A 25 -21.64 14.88 -16.55
C ALA A 25 -21.59 13.63 -15.67
N LEU A 26 -20.37 13.16 -15.33
CA LEU A 26 -20.18 12.05 -14.41
C LEU A 26 -20.61 12.41 -12.98
N ILE A 27 -20.29 13.63 -12.53
CA ILE A 27 -20.71 14.12 -11.21
C ILE A 27 -22.23 14.13 -11.09
N GLU A 28 -22.92 14.68 -12.09
CA GLU A 28 -24.40 14.74 -12.09
C GLU A 28 -25.04 13.33 -12.19
N ALA A 29 -24.42 12.42 -12.95
CA ALA A 29 -24.89 11.03 -13.02
C ALA A 29 -24.70 10.31 -11.66
N ALA A 30 -23.57 10.49 -11.00
CA ALA A 30 -23.28 9.93 -9.68
C ALA A 30 -24.22 10.49 -8.60
N LYS A 31 -24.54 11.79 -8.64
CA LYS A 31 -25.54 12.41 -7.75
C LYS A 31 -26.93 11.81 -7.94
N LYS A 32 -27.32 11.51 -9.17
CA LYS A 32 -28.60 10.85 -9.46
C LYS A 32 -28.67 9.44 -8.90
N GLU A 33 -27.54 8.71 -8.92
CA GLU A 33 -27.44 7.39 -8.27
C GLU A 33 -27.47 7.52 -6.73
N GLY A 34 -26.89 8.60 -6.18
CA GLY A 34 -27.00 9.02 -4.79
C GLY A 34 -26.34 8.09 -3.76
N ALA A 35 -25.72 7.00 -4.18
CA ALA A 35 -25.10 6.01 -3.31
C ALA A 35 -23.85 5.40 -3.92
N LEU A 36 -22.97 4.88 -3.03
CA LEU A 36 -21.75 4.14 -3.36
C LEU A 36 -21.49 3.12 -2.27
N THR A 37 -21.24 1.87 -2.62
CA THR A 37 -20.77 0.83 -1.71
C THR A 37 -19.32 0.45 -2.04
N LEU A 38 -18.41 0.75 -1.10
CA LEU A 38 -16.98 0.47 -1.21
C LEU A 38 -16.61 -0.77 -0.38
N TYR A 39 -16.04 -1.78 -1.03
CA TYR A 39 -15.36 -2.90 -0.37
C TYR A 39 -13.86 -2.63 -0.37
N ALA A 40 -13.27 -2.49 0.83
CA ALA A 40 -11.87 -2.12 0.99
C ALA A 40 -11.14 -3.00 2.00
N CYS A 41 -9.86 -3.24 1.77
CA CYS A 41 -9.01 -3.94 2.72
C CYS A 41 -7.81 -3.10 3.22
N ASP A 42 -8.06 -1.82 3.41
CA ASP A 42 -7.08 -0.86 3.94
C ASP A 42 -7.67 -0.13 5.18
N PRO A 43 -7.86 -0.85 6.31
CA PRO A 43 -8.62 -0.34 7.45
C PRO A 43 -8.17 1.02 8.00
N PRO A 44 -6.86 1.30 8.14
CA PRO A 44 -6.44 2.56 8.73
C PRO A 44 -6.69 3.78 7.82
N GLN A 45 -6.62 3.59 6.49
CA GLN A 45 -6.64 4.69 5.53
C GLN A 45 -8.00 4.88 4.85
N THR A 46 -8.79 3.82 4.71
CA THR A 46 -10.11 3.88 4.05
C THR A 46 -11.00 5.01 4.59
N PRO A 47 -11.11 5.25 5.91
CA PRO A 47 -11.91 6.36 6.42
C PRO A 47 -11.45 7.72 5.91
N LEU A 48 -10.15 7.95 5.76
CA LEU A 48 -9.59 9.22 5.28
C LEU A 48 -10.01 9.52 3.84
N TYR A 49 -10.01 8.50 2.98
CA TYR A 49 -10.49 8.64 1.61
C TYR A 49 -11.99 8.90 1.56
N VAL A 50 -12.76 8.14 2.32
CA VAL A 50 -14.22 8.25 2.36
C VAL A 50 -14.67 9.61 2.89
N ASP A 51 -14.07 10.10 3.97
CA ASP A 51 -14.40 11.40 4.54
C ASP A 51 -14.07 12.53 3.57
N ARG A 52 -12.93 12.45 2.86
CA ARG A 52 -12.60 13.44 1.86
C ARG A 52 -13.51 13.39 0.64
N PHE A 53 -13.88 12.19 0.18
CA PHE A 53 -14.85 12.03 -0.90
C PHE A 53 -16.22 12.63 -0.54
N LYS A 54 -16.75 12.35 0.65
CA LYS A 54 -18.02 12.92 1.15
C LYS A 54 -18.00 14.45 1.24
N GLN A 55 -16.83 15.05 1.58
CA GLN A 55 -16.69 16.51 1.58
C GLN A 55 -16.81 17.11 0.18
N LEU A 56 -16.28 16.41 -0.84
CA LEU A 56 -16.31 16.88 -2.22
C LEU A 56 -17.64 16.57 -2.92
N TYR A 57 -18.26 15.45 -2.56
CA TYR A 57 -19.47 14.94 -3.20
C TYR A 57 -20.53 14.54 -2.16
N PRO A 58 -21.11 15.54 -1.43
CA PRO A 58 -22.01 15.30 -0.31
C PRO A 58 -23.32 14.62 -0.71
N ASP A 59 -23.70 14.71 -2.01
CA ASP A 59 -24.90 14.10 -2.55
C ASP A 59 -24.76 12.58 -2.78
N VAL A 60 -23.54 12.01 -2.65
CA VAL A 60 -23.31 10.57 -2.79
C VAL A 60 -23.09 9.95 -1.41
N LYS A 61 -24.04 9.18 -0.95
CA LYS A 61 -23.97 8.45 0.32
C LYS A 61 -23.02 7.25 0.20
N VAL A 62 -21.90 7.26 0.92
CA VAL A 62 -20.92 6.17 0.89
C VAL A 62 -21.17 5.19 2.03
N THR A 63 -21.36 3.92 1.67
CA THR A 63 -21.35 2.77 2.58
C THR A 63 -20.04 2.01 2.40
N THR A 64 -19.42 1.58 3.49
CA THR A 64 -18.14 0.85 3.42
C THR A 64 -18.26 -0.52 4.08
N TYR A 65 -17.61 -1.51 3.48
CA TYR A 65 -17.28 -2.76 4.13
C TYR A 65 -15.76 -2.92 4.13
N VAL A 66 -15.14 -2.79 5.31
CA VAL A 66 -13.70 -2.82 5.48
C VAL A 66 -13.32 -4.07 6.28
N ALA A 67 -12.56 -4.98 5.67
CA ALA A 67 -12.15 -6.25 6.27
C ALA A 67 -10.83 -6.72 5.64
N GLY A 68 -10.37 -7.92 5.97
CA GLY A 68 -9.23 -8.54 5.30
C GLY A 68 -9.50 -8.71 3.79
N CYS A 69 -8.45 -8.60 2.96
CA CYS A 69 -8.60 -8.58 1.51
C CYS A 69 -9.32 -9.82 0.97
N TRP A 70 -8.97 -11.00 1.44
CA TRP A 70 -9.67 -12.23 1.06
C TRP A 70 -11.06 -12.36 1.69
N GLN A 71 -11.33 -11.70 2.82
CA GLN A 71 -12.66 -11.68 3.41
C GLN A 71 -13.65 -10.87 2.55
N ILE A 72 -13.23 -9.71 2.03
CA ILE A 72 -14.07 -8.91 1.12
C ILE A 72 -14.32 -9.67 -0.19
N PHE A 73 -13.32 -10.39 -0.72
CA PHE A 73 -13.47 -11.25 -1.90
C PHE A 73 -14.50 -12.36 -1.66
N ASN A 74 -14.35 -13.13 -0.59
CA ASN A 74 -15.24 -14.24 -0.26
C ASN A 74 -16.69 -13.76 -0.01
N ARG A 75 -16.86 -12.62 0.64
CA ARG A 75 -18.17 -12.00 0.83
C ARG A 75 -18.82 -11.67 -0.51
N HIS A 76 -18.10 -11.03 -1.42
CA HIS A 76 -18.61 -10.71 -2.75
C HIS A 76 -19.03 -11.98 -3.51
N GLY A 77 -18.24 -13.05 -3.45
CA GLY A 77 -18.59 -14.33 -4.05
C GLY A 77 -19.91 -14.89 -3.48
N SER A 78 -20.09 -14.85 -2.17
CA SER A 78 -21.33 -15.29 -1.50
C SER A 78 -22.54 -14.43 -1.88
N GLU A 79 -22.38 -13.13 -1.98
CA GLU A 79 -23.42 -12.18 -2.40
C GLU A 79 -23.84 -12.43 -3.87
N ARG A 80 -22.87 -12.72 -4.75
CA ARG A 80 -23.16 -13.08 -6.15
C ARG A 80 -23.98 -14.36 -6.24
N GLN A 81 -23.59 -15.41 -5.51
CA GLN A 81 -24.35 -16.66 -5.46
C GLN A 81 -25.80 -16.43 -4.98
N ALA A 82 -25.98 -15.51 -4.02
CA ALA A 82 -27.29 -15.12 -3.51
C ALA A 82 -28.04 -14.11 -4.40
N LYS A 83 -27.45 -13.65 -5.54
CA LYS A 83 -27.96 -12.58 -6.41
C LYS A 83 -28.24 -11.27 -5.66
N ARG A 84 -27.37 -10.91 -4.71
CA ARG A 84 -27.47 -9.74 -3.82
C ARG A 84 -26.18 -8.92 -3.83
N GLN A 85 -25.58 -8.73 -5.01
CA GLN A 85 -24.36 -7.92 -5.13
C GLN A 85 -24.62 -6.51 -4.60
N ALA A 86 -23.73 -6.09 -3.71
CA ALA A 86 -23.83 -4.77 -3.06
C ALA A 86 -22.64 -3.88 -3.43
N ALA A 87 -21.47 -4.45 -3.73
CA ALA A 87 -20.27 -3.69 -3.98
C ALA A 87 -20.29 -2.97 -5.33
N ASP A 88 -20.03 -1.67 -5.31
CA ASP A 88 -19.78 -0.86 -6.51
C ASP A 88 -18.30 -0.81 -6.85
N VAL A 89 -17.46 -0.70 -5.81
CA VAL A 89 -16.00 -0.56 -5.94
C VAL A 89 -15.29 -1.56 -5.04
N PHE A 90 -14.26 -2.20 -5.60
CA PHE A 90 -13.22 -2.88 -4.85
C PHE A 90 -11.98 -2.01 -4.74
N PHE A 91 -11.42 -1.90 -3.52
CA PHE A 91 -10.12 -1.33 -3.23
C PHE A 91 -9.33 -2.33 -2.39
N ALA A 92 -8.41 -3.06 -3.02
CA ALA A 92 -7.74 -4.20 -2.41
C ALA A 92 -6.31 -4.36 -2.91
N THR A 93 -5.55 -5.26 -2.27
CA THR A 93 -4.22 -5.65 -2.73
C THR A 93 -4.28 -6.31 -4.10
N GLU A 94 -3.20 -6.18 -4.87
CA GLU A 94 -3.16 -6.57 -6.27
C GLU A 94 -3.43 -8.06 -6.50
N ASP A 95 -3.08 -8.94 -5.57
CA ASP A 95 -3.40 -10.37 -5.61
C ASP A 95 -4.92 -10.61 -5.67
N VAL A 96 -5.68 -9.94 -4.80
CA VAL A 96 -7.15 -10.01 -4.80
C VAL A 96 -7.73 -9.36 -6.05
N MET A 97 -7.20 -8.23 -6.50
CA MET A 97 -7.64 -7.57 -7.73
C MET A 97 -7.37 -8.44 -8.96
N SER A 98 -6.21 -9.11 -9.02
CA SER A 98 -5.86 -10.05 -10.07
C SER A 98 -6.83 -11.24 -10.09
N ARG A 99 -7.19 -11.75 -8.92
CA ARG A 99 -8.16 -12.85 -8.80
C ARG A 99 -9.55 -12.43 -9.28
N LEU A 100 -10.05 -11.27 -8.84
CA LEU A 100 -11.31 -10.70 -9.32
C LEU A 100 -11.30 -10.52 -10.84
N ASN A 101 -10.18 -10.03 -11.39
CA ASN A 101 -10.01 -9.85 -12.84
C ASN A 101 -10.04 -11.18 -13.59
N SER A 102 -9.36 -12.21 -13.10
CA SER A 102 -9.34 -13.54 -13.74
C SER A 102 -10.70 -14.23 -13.75
N GLU A 103 -11.58 -13.88 -12.82
CA GLU A 103 -12.97 -14.35 -12.74
C GLU A 103 -13.96 -13.44 -13.48
N ASN A 104 -13.49 -12.41 -14.21
CA ASN A 104 -14.28 -11.41 -14.92
C ASN A 104 -15.31 -10.67 -14.01
N LEU A 105 -14.90 -10.36 -12.78
CA LEU A 105 -15.74 -9.70 -11.78
C LEU A 105 -15.54 -8.20 -11.73
N LEU A 106 -14.76 -7.64 -12.66
CA LEU A 106 -14.42 -6.22 -12.72
C LEU A 106 -14.79 -5.62 -14.07
N GLN A 107 -15.23 -4.36 -14.07
CA GLN A 107 -15.38 -3.54 -15.26
C GLN A 107 -14.12 -2.72 -15.50
N ALA A 108 -13.62 -2.73 -16.74
CA ALA A 108 -12.58 -1.81 -17.14
C ALA A 108 -13.11 -0.37 -17.13
N TYR A 109 -12.37 0.51 -16.45
CA TYR A 109 -12.63 1.95 -16.47
C TYR A 109 -11.34 2.72 -16.73
N LYS A 110 -11.34 3.56 -17.75
CA LYS A 110 -10.23 4.41 -18.10
C LYS A 110 -10.48 5.83 -17.55
N THR A 111 -9.95 6.13 -16.38
CA THR A 111 -10.00 7.48 -15.81
C THR A 111 -9.16 8.47 -16.64
N PRO A 112 -9.60 9.72 -16.80
CA PRO A 112 -8.79 10.77 -17.44
C PRO A 112 -7.50 11.07 -16.67
N GLU A 113 -7.46 10.78 -15.36
CA GLU A 113 -6.30 11.01 -14.49
C GLU A 113 -5.07 10.18 -14.86
N LEU A 114 -5.22 9.08 -15.61
CA LEU A 114 -4.10 8.22 -16.04
C LEU A 114 -3.00 8.98 -16.81
N ALA A 115 -3.31 10.10 -17.43
CA ALA A 115 -2.31 10.96 -18.10
C ALA A 115 -1.21 11.47 -17.15
N HIS A 116 -1.46 11.46 -15.83
CA HIS A 116 -0.53 11.91 -14.81
C HIS A 116 0.18 10.76 -14.08
N PHE A 117 -0.03 9.52 -14.51
CA PHE A 117 0.50 8.34 -13.83
C PHE A 117 1.60 7.64 -14.63
N ASP A 118 2.46 6.93 -13.90
CA ASP A 118 3.34 5.92 -14.49
C ASP A 118 2.50 4.81 -15.16
N ALA A 119 3.01 4.23 -16.23
CA ALA A 119 2.33 3.16 -16.97
C ALA A 119 1.97 1.96 -16.08
N ALA A 120 2.72 1.72 -15.01
CA ALA A 120 2.43 0.68 -14.03
C ALA A 120 1.10 0.86 -13.29
N ALA A 121 0.50 2.06 -13.33
CA ALA A 121 -0.82 2.30 -12.74
C ALA A 121 -1.98 1.65 -13.50
N ALA A 122 -1.78 1.30 -14.77
CA ALA A 122 -2.76 0.59 -15.60
C ALA A 122 -2.12 -0.66 -16.20
N PRO A 123 -2.01 -1.77 -15.44
CA PRO A 123 -1.35 -2.98 -15.94
C PRO A 123 -2.08 -3.54 -17.18
N GLU A 124 -1.30 -3.95 -18.16
CA GLU A 124 -1.82 -4.44 -19.43
C GLU A 124 -2.75 -5.65 -19.23
N GLY A 125 -3.88 -5.64 -19.93
CA GLY A 125 -4.88 -6.73 -19.88
C GLY A 125 -5.66 -6.81 -18.57
N LYS A 126 -5.55 -5.79 -17.69
CA LYS A 126 -6.25 -5.77 -16.40
C LYS A 126 -7.40 -4.74 -16.40
N SER A 127 -8.48 -5.09 -15.70
CA SER A 127 -9.65 -4.22 -15.49
C SER A 127 -9.58 -3.44 -14.17
N TYR A 128 -8.40 -3.31 -13.57
CA TYR A 128 -8.17 -2.52 -12.36
C TYR A 128 -7.00 -1.55 -12.56
N LEU A 129 -6.96 -0.52 -11.72
CA LEU A 129 -5.90 0.47 -11.68
C LEU A 129 -5.13 0.34 -10.38
N ILE A 130 -3.81 0.56 -10.40
CA ILE A 130 -3.00 0.66 -9.18
C ILE A 130 -3.04 2.10 -8.68
N VAL A 131 -3.53 2.27 -7.46
CA VAL A 131 -3.73 3.58 -6.81
C VAL A 131 -2.50 3.99 -6.01
N LYS A 132 -1.90 3.03 -5.31
CA LYS A 132 -0.75 3.24 -4.42
C LYS A 132 0.10 1.99 -4.32
N THR A 133 1.34 2.21 -3.87
CA THR A 133 2.31 1.15 -3.63
C THR A 133 2.92 1.32 -2.24
N LEU A 134 3.06 0.21 -1.53
CA LEU A 134 3.88 0.10 -0.34
C LEU A 134 5.18 -0.63 -0.68
N THR A 135 6.25 -0.29 0.04
CA THR A 135 7.55 -0.94 -0.10
C THR A 135 8.02 -1.47 1.24
N TYR A 136 8.79 -2.52 1.20
CA TYR A 136 9.44 -3.07 2.37
C TYR A 136 10.82 -2.46 2.53
N GLY A 137 11.26 -2.29 3.75
CA GLY A 137 12.62 -1.93 4.09
C GLY A 137 12.98 -2.52 5.44
N MET A 138 14.19 -2.33 5.88
CA MET A 138 14.60 -2.59 7.24
C MET A 138 14.49 -1.29 8.04
N ALA A 139 14.47 -1.37 9.38
CA ALA A 139 14.55 -0.19 10.20
C ALA A 139 15.59 -0.35 11.32
N ALA A 140 16.18 0.78 11.69
CA ALA A 140 17.16 0.84 12.76
C ALA A 140 16.93 2.08 13.63
N ASN A 141 17.00 1.91 14.94
CA ASN A 141 16.98 3.03 15.88
C ASN A 141 18.41 3.52 16.12
N ARG A 142 18.74 4.70 15.57
CA ARG A 142 20.10 5.25 15.59
C ARG A 142 20.60 5.63 16.99
N GLU A 143 19.72 5.89 17.96
CA GLU A 143 20.13 6.22 19.32
C GLU A 143 20.60 4.99 20.10
N PHE A 144 20.00 3.84 19.87
CA PHE A 144 20.34 2.60 20.56
C PHE A 144 21.42 1.77 19.83
N LEU A 145 21.72 2.11 18.57
CA LEU A 145 22.79 1.47 17.79
C LEU A 145 24.11 2.25 17.79
N LYS A 146 24.39 3.06 18.83
CA LYS A 146 25.65 3.81 18.93
C LYS A 146 26.84 2.87 18.84
N GLY A 147 27.64 3.02 17.76
CA GLY A 147 28.81 2.16 17.50
C GLY A 147 28.49 0.80 16.85
N ILE A 148 27.23 0.50 16.57
CA ILE A 148 26.81 -0.71 15.86
C ILE A 148 26.35 -0.31 14.46
N THR A 149 26.96 -0.90 13.44
CA THR A 149 26.53 -0.69 12.05
C THR A 149 25.23 -1.46 11.79
N PRO A 150 24.13 -0.81 11.39
CA PRO A 150 22.90 -1.50 11.04
C PRO A 150 23.05 -2.32 9.74
N PRO A 151 22.17 -3.29 9.49
CA PRO A 151 22.15 -4.00 8.21
C PRO A 151 21.83 -3.03 7.06
N LYS A 152 22.37 -3.34 5.87
CA LYS A 152 22.15 -2.56 4.62
C LYS A 152 21.45 -3.38 3.56
N ASP A 153 21.37 -4.70 3.77
CA ASP A 153 20.80 -5.64 2.81
C ASP A 153 20.18 -6.84 3.53
N TRP A 154 19.22 -7.50 2.86
CA TRP A 154 18.68 -8.79 3.31
C TRP A 154 19.79 -9.84 3.46
N LEU A 155 20.79 -9.79 2.60
CA LEU A 155 21.90 -10.73 2.58
C LEU A 155 22.87 -10.58 3.76
N ASP A 156 22.87 -9.45 4.44
CA ASP A 156 23.69 -9.25 5.65
C ASP A 156 23.30 -10.18 6.79
N TYR A 157 22.05 -10.65 6.79
CA TYR A 157 21.56 -11.62 7.77
C TYR A 157 22.05 -13.04 7.54
N ILE A 158 22.71 -13.35 6.41
CA ILE A 158 23.35 -14.67 6.19
C ILE A 158 24.50 -14.88 7.19
N ASN A 159 25.29 -13.81 7.41
CA ASN A 159 26.39 -13.78 8.37
C ASN A 159 26.24 -12.56 9.28
N PRO A 160 25.30 -12.61 10.24
CA PRO A 160 24.99 -11.46 11.07
C PRO A 160 26.16 -11.09 11.98
N GLN A 161 26.35 -9.79 12.19
CA GLN A 161 27.36 -9.30 13.13
C GLN A 161 27.03 -9.74 14.56
N SER A 162 28.02 -10.07 15.35
CA SER A 162 27.85 -10.43 16.76
C SER A 162 27.15 -9.34 17.59
N ALA A 163 27.36 -8.08 17.21
CA ALA A 163 26.72 -6.92 17.83
C ALA A 163 25.19 -6.88 17.62
N TRP A 164 24.62 -7.66 16.71
CA TRP A 164 23.17 -7.75 16.48
C TRP A 164 22.47 -8.81 17.36
N GLN A 165 23.23 -9.52 18.17
CA GLN A 165 22.71 -10.59 19.03
C GLN A 165 21.62 -10.06 19.98
N GLY A 166 20.40 -10.59 19.87
CA GLY A 166 19.24 -10.17 20.64
C GLY A 166 18.66 -8.78 20.28
N GLN A 167 19.24 -8.09 19.27
CA GLN A 167 18.87 -6.73 18.90
C GLN A 167 17.82 -6.65 17.78
N ILE A 168 17.40 -7.79 17.21
CA ILE A 168 16.56 -7.86 16.01
C ILE A 168 15.16 -8.33 16.35
N SER A 169 14.15 -7.66 15.78
CA SER A 169 12.77 -8.16 15.72
C SER A 169 12.35 -8.48 14.28
N TYR A 170 11.48 -9.47 14.13
CA TYR A 170 10.86 -9.83 12.86
C TYR A 170 9.45 -10.37 13.08
N TYR A 171 8.67 -10.55 12.01
CA TYR A 171 7.29 -11.03 12.11
C TYR A 171 7.16 -12.46 11.59
N ASP A 172 6.19 -13.19 12.17
CA ASP A 172 5.88 -14.57 11.78
C ASP A 172 5.13 -14.60 10.45
N PRO A 173 5.68 -15.26 9.42
CA PRO A 173 5.01 -15.38 8.11
C PRO A 173 3.74 -16.24 8.14
N ARG A 174 3.49 -16.99 9.20
CA ARG A 174 2.25 -17.78 9.38
C ARG A 174 1.07 -16.89 9.78
N THR A 175 1.33 -15.78 10.45
CA THR A 175 0.30 -14.88 11.00
C THR A 175 0.25 -13.52 10.34
N SER A 176 1.31 -13.11 9.63
CA SER A 176 1.43 -11.84 8.92
C SER A 176 1.54 -12.06 7.42
N SER A 177 0.52 -11.63 6.67
CA SER A 177 0.53 -11.67 5.19
C SER A 177 1.71 -10.89 4.60
N ALA A 178 2.09 -9.76 5.20
CA ALA A 178 3.25 -8.99 4.77
C ALA A 178 4.57 -9.76 5.01
N ALA A 179 4.70 -10.47 6.15
CA ALA A 179 5.87 -11.33 6.40
C ALA A 179 5.92 -12.52 5.43
N PHE A 180 4.76 -13.09 5.10
CA PHE A 180 4.67 -14.14 4.09
C PHE A 180 5.07 -13.64 2.70
N ALA A 181 4.59 -12.47 2.30
CA ALA A 181 4.95 -11.88 1.01
C ALA A 181 6.47 -11.60 0.91
N LEU A 182 7.09 -11.10 1.99
CA LEU A 182 8.54 -10.94 2.04
C LEU A 182 9.28 -12.29 1.97
N LEU A 183 8.81 -13.29 2.73
CA LEU A 183 9.36 -14.66 2.68
C LEU A 183 9.36 -15.20 1.25
N ALA A 184 8.21 -15.10 0.58
CA ALA A 184 8.03 -15.56 -0.79
C ALA A 184 8.93 -14.78 -1.78
N ALA A 185 9.01 -13.45 -1.63
CA ALA A 185 9.88 -12.63 -2.47
C ALA A 185 11.36 -13.01 -2.31
N LEU A 186 11.84 -13.19 -1.08
CA LEU A 186 13.22 -13.63 -0.83
C LEU A 186 13.47 -15.03 -1.40
N TYR A 187 12.52 -15.95 -1.21
CA TYR A 187 12.62 -17.31 -1.74
C TYR A 187 12.65 -17.33 -3.27
N GLN A 188 11.76 -16.58 -3.94
CA GLN A 188 11.67 -16.53 -5.40
C GLN A 188 12.90 -15.88 -6.05
N ASN A 189 13.48 -14.84 -5.42
CA ASN A 189 14.60 -14.09 -6.01
C ASN A 189 15.98 -14.63 -5.63
N PHE A 190 16.15 -15.19 -4.44
CA PHE A 190 17.45 -15.67 -3.97
C PHE A 190 17.57 -17.19 -3.93
N GLY A 191 16.48 -17.89 -4.14
CA GLY A 191 16.40 -19.36 -4.02
C GLY A 191 16.36 -19.85 -2.58
N PRO A 192 16.01 -21.14 -2.38
CA PRO A 192 15.80 -21.72 -1.05
C PRO A 192 17.04 -21.67 -0.15
N GLU A 193 18.23 -21.83 -0.71
CA GLU A 193 19.47 -21.87 0.08
C GLU A 193 19.78 -20.50 0.71
N LYS A 194 19.82 -19.44 -0.10
CA LYS A 194 20.13 -18.09 0.41
C LYS A 194 19.00 -17.52 1.26
N ALA A 195 17.73 -17.69 0.85
CA ALA A 195 16.59 -17.31 1.67
C ALA A 195 16.61 -18.05 3.02
N GLY A 196 16.93 -19.35 3.00
CA GLY A 196 17.09 -20.13 4.22
C GLY A 196 18.23 -19.64 5.10
N ALA A 197 19.36 -19.29 4.52
CA ALA A 197 20.50 -18.73 5.26
C ALA A 197 20.17 -17.39 5.94
N ILE A 198 19.38 -16.51 5.27
CA ILE A 198 18.87 -15.26 5.86
C ILE A 198 18.06 -15.55 7.13
N TYR A 199 17.07 -16.44 7.05
CA TYR A 199 16.22 -16.78 8.20
C TYR A 199 16.98 -17.53 9.30
N LYS A 200 17.91 -18.41 8.95
CA LYS A 200 18.82 -19.03 9.94
C LYS A 200 19.66 -18.00 10.66
N GLY A 201 20.14 -16.98 9.94
CA GLY A 201 20.90 -15.90 10.54
C GLY A 201 20.09 -15.07 11.55
N LEU A 202 18.79 -14.84 11.30
CA LEU A 202 17.88 -14.24 12.30
C LEU A 202 17.81 -15.09 13.56
N ILE A 203 17.62 -16.41 13.43
CA ILE A 203 17.56 -17.33 14.57
C ILE A 203 18.88 -17.35 15.33
N ASN A 204 20.01 -17.46 14.60
CA ASN A 204 21.34 -17.45 15.22
C ASN A 204 21.65 -16.15 15.94
N SER A 205 21.07 -15.03 15.50
CA SER A 205 21.15 -13.73 16.18
C SER A 205 20.19 -13.59 17.36
N GLN A 206 19.49 -14.65 17.76
CA GLN A 206 18.43 -14.60 18.78
C GLN A 206 17.39 -13.52 18.50
N ALA A 207 17.05 -13.33 17.21
CA ALA A 207 16.01 -12.39 16.82
C ALA A 207 14.66 -12.83 17.38
N SER A 208 13.86 -11.89 17.87
CA SER A 208 12.57 -12.20 18.48
C SER A 208 11.42 -12.01 17.49
N LEU A 209 10.45 -12.90 17.54
CA LEU A 209 9.18 -12.74 16.86
C LEU A 209 8.35 -11.67 17.54
N ALA A 210 8.00 -10.61 16.79
CA ALA A 210 7.02 -9.65 17.24
C ALA A 210 5.60 -10.18 16.94
N PRO A 211 4.71 -10.22 17.94
CA PRO A 211 3.38 -10.81 17.76
C PRO A 211 2.46 -9.99 16.86
N THR A 212 2.69 -8.67 16.79
CA THR A 212 1.93 -7.74 15.94
C THR A 212 2.83 -6.60 15.44
N THR A 213 2.43 -5.93 14.38
CA THR A 213 3.16 -4.75 13.85
C THR A 213 3.30 -3.64 14.90
N PRO A 214 2.26 -3.24 15.65
CA PRO A 214 2.42 -2.25 16.71
C PRO A 214 3.43 -2.66 17.79
N ALA A 215 3.42 -3.93 18.21
CA ALA A 215 4.37 -4.43 19.20
C ALA A 215 5.82 -4.37 18.71
N GLY A 216 6.07 -4.77 17.46
CA GLY A 216 7.40 -4.64 16.86
C GLY A 216 7.86 -3.18 16.73
N MET A 217 6.97 -2.28 16.30
CA MET A 217 7.29 -0.84 16.25
C MET A 217 7.59 -0.26 17.63
N THR A 218 6.86 -0.68 18.66
CA THR A 218 7.14 -0.25 20.04
C THR A 218 8.56 -0.67 20.47
N LYS A 219 8.95 -1.91 20.22
CA LYS A 219 10.30 -2.41 20.54
C LYS A 219 11.41 -1.68 19.78
N LEU A 220 11.17 -1.36 18.50
CA LEU A 220 12.10 -0.55 17.71
C LEU A 220 12.26 0.85 18.30
N VAL A 221 11.17 1.53 18.64
CA VAL A 221 11.20 2.90 19.16
C VAL A 221 11.79 2.96 20.56
N SER A 222 11.46 2.00 21.44
CA SER A 222 12.01 1.94 22.82
C SER A 222 13.47 1.49 22.89
N GLY A 223 14.01 0.94 21.78
CA GLY A 223 15.36 0.39 21.76
C GLY A 223 15.49 -0.99 22.42
N GLU A 224 14.40 -1.64 22.82
CA GLU A 224 14.41 -3.04 23.26
C GLU A 224 14.94 -3.97 22.16
N GLN A 225 14.55 -3.69 20.91
CA GLN A 225 15.06 -4.34 19.71
C GLN A 225 15.27 -3.29 18.63
N PRO A 226 16.43 -2.62 18.62
CA PRO A 226 16.68 -1.45 17.80
C PRO A 226 16.86 -1.75 16.31
N ILE A 227 16.81 -3.01 15.90
CA ILE A 227 16.83 -3.44 14.51
C ILE A 227 15.52 -4.17 14.20
N MET A 228 14.83 -3.77 13.14
CA MET A 228 13.67 -4.47 12.61
C MET A 228 14.01 -5.07 11.25
N PHE A 229 13.88 -6.40 11.12
CA PHE A 229 14.20 -7.12 9.89
C PHE A 229 13.43 -6.59 8.70
N TYR A 230 12.13 -6.29 8.86
CA TYR A 230 11.42 -5.49 7.88
C TYR A 230 10.34 -4.60 8.51
N ILE A 231 10.11 -3.48 7.85
CA ILE A 231 8.98 -2.57 8.10
C ILE A 231 8.46 -2.06 6.75
N MET A 232 7.18 -1.81 6.66
CA MET A 232 6.62 -1.16 5.47
C MET A 232 6.76 0.37 5.62
N ASN A 233 6.96 1.06 4.50
CA ASN A 233 7.21 2.50 4.49
C ASN A 233 6.14 3.34 5.20
N ASN A 234 4.85 2.97 5.12
CA ASN A 234 3.79 3.67 5.82
C ASN A 234 3.88 3.49 7.36
N HIS A 235 4.23 2.29 7.83
CA HIS A 235 4.45 2.03 9.25
C HIS A 235 5.67 2.80 9.77
N PHE A 236 6.77 2.77 9.01
CA PHE A 236 7.94 3.59 9.32
C PHE A 236 7.57 5.07 9.41
N GLY A 237 6.90 5.62 8.39
CA GLY A 237 6.49 7.01 8.37
C GLY A 237 5.60 7.39 9.56
N SER A 238 4.75 6.47 10.04
CA SER A 238 3.87 6.71 11.19
C SER A 238 4.61 6.90 12.51
N ILE A 239 5.79 6.28 12.68
CA ILE A 239 6.62 6.46 13.87
C ILE A 239 7.66 7.59 13.70
N ALA A 240 8.23 7.72 12.50
CA ALA A 240 9.18 8.78 12.18
C ALA A 240 8.55 10.18 12.28
N SER A 241 7.30 10.34 11.82
CA SER A 241 6.54 11.60 11.91
C SER A 241 6.23 12.03 13.36
N LYS A 242 6.29 11.10 14.31
CA LYS A 242 6.15 11.37 15.75
C LYS A 242 7.48 11.65 16.43
N GLY A 243 8.57 11.77 15.66
CA GLY A 243 9.91 12.10 16.17
C GLY A 243 10.73 10.90 16.64
N ALA A 244 10.32 9.66 16.34
CA ALA A 244 11.12 8.50 16.68
C ALA A 244 12.49 8.56 15.97
N PRO A 245 13.62 8.27 16.66
CA PRO A 245 14.97 8.35 16.10
C PRO A 245 15.30 7.11 15.26
N VAL A 246 14.47 6.84 14.26
CA VAL A 246 14.57 5.66 13.40
C VAL A 246 14.97 6.02 11.98
N ASP A 247 15.69 5.12 11.33
CA ASP A 247 16.09 5.22 9.93
C ASP A 247 15.42 4.09 9.12
N PHE A 248 14.92 4.43 7.94
CA PHE A 248 14.42 3.45 6.96
C PHE A 248 15.58 3.04 6.05
N ILE A 249 15.84 1.76 5.99
CA ILE A 249 16.93 1.21 5.22
C ILE A 249 16.36 0.47 4.01
N VAL A 250 16.61 1.01 2.82
CA VAL A 250 16.26 0.36 1.56
C VAL A 250 17.33 -0.69 1.26
N PRO A 251 16.96 -1.97 1.15
CA PRO A 251 17.94 -3.02 0.89
C PRO A 251 18.59 -2.89 -0.50
N ALA A 252 19.91 -3.00 -0.56
CA ALA A 252 20.69 -2.85 -1.80
C ALA A 252 20.34 -3.91 -2.85
N SER A 253 19.99 -5.12 -2.43
CA SER A 253 19.54 -6.20 -3.33
C SER A 253 18.15 -5.96 -3.90
N GLY A 254 17.37 -5.05 -3.30
CA GLY A 254 16.03 -4.65 -3.75
C GLY A 254 14.94 -4.91 -2.71
N THR A 255 13.75 -4.39 -2.99
CA THR A 255 12.59 -4.48 -2.12
C THR A 255 11.37 -5.01 -2.88
N PRO A 256 10.54 -5.88 -2.29
CA PRO A 256 9.24 -6.20 -2.86
C PRO A 256 8.31 -4.99 -2.75
N LYS A 257 7.31 -4.96 -3.62
CA LYS A 257 6.22 -3.98 -3.61
C LYS A 257 4.91 -4.65 -3.25
N LEU A 258 4.07 -3.92 -2.54
CA LEU A 258 2.68 -4.29 -2.30
C LEU A 258 1.78 -3.22 -2.93
N ASN A 259 1.22 -3.55 -4.08
CA ASN A 259 0.32 -2.67 -4.80
C ASN A 259 -1.11 -2.80 -4.29
N PHE A 260 -1.83 -1.67 -4.27
CA PHE A 260 -3.26 -1.61 -4.02
C PHE A 260 -3.99 -1.17 -5.28
N GLY A 261 -4.89 -2.02 -5.74
CA GLY A 261 -5.70 -1.77 -6.91
C GLY A 261 -7.10 -1.29 -6.57
N ILE A 262 -7.73 -0.63 -7.55
CA ILE A 262 -9.11 -0.19 -7.49
C ILE A 262 -9.83 -0.52 -8.80
N ALA A 263 -11.09 -0.92 -8.71
CA ALA A 263 -11.93 -1.16 -9.89
C ALA A 263 -13.42 -1.04 -9.58
N VAL A 264 -14.21 -0.80 -10.61
CA VAL A 264 -15.67 -0.97 -10.60
C VAL A 264 -15.98 -2.46 -10.66
N THR A 265 -16.96 -2.94 -9.89
CA THR A 265 -17.42 -4.34 -10.01
C THR A 265 -18.22 -4.56 -11.29
N ASP A 266 -18.25 -5.79 -11.80
CA ASP A 266 -18.96 -6.14 -13.06
C ASP A 266 -20.45 -5.83 -13.03
N ALA A 267 -21.09 -5.90 -11.86
CA ALA A 267 -22.50 -5.66 -11.66
C ALA A 267 -22.76 -4.55 -10.62
N ALA A 268 -21.94 -3.49 -10.66
CA ALA A 268 -22.07 -2.35 -9.75
C ALA A 268 -23.49 -1.75 -9.79
N PRO A 269 -24.20 -1.68 -8.66
CA PRO A 269 -25.50 -1.00 -8.58
C PRO A 269 -25.44 0.49 -8.94
N HIS A 270 -24.32 1.16 -8.65
CA HIS A 270 -24.11 2.59 -8.84
C HIS A 270 -22.83 2.86 -9.66
N PRO A 271 -22.80 2.52 -10.97
CA PRO A 271 -21.57 2.53 -11.77
C PRO A 271 -20.98 3.93 -12.00
N ASN A 272 -21.80 5.00 -12.00
CA ASN A 272 -21.30 6.36 -12.15
C ASN A 272 -20.67 6.87 -10.86
N ALA A 273 -21.27 6.58 -9.72
CA ALA A 273 -20.68 6.89 -8.41
C ALA A 273 -19.37 6.11 -8.20
N ALA A 274 -19.30 4.86 -8.66
CA ALA A 274 -18.08 4.06 -8.66
C ALA A 274 -16.96 4.69 -9.48
N ARG A 275 -17.24 5.12 -10.72
CA ARG A 275 -16.27 5.80 -11.60
C ARG A 275 -15.82 7.12 -11.00
N LEU A 276 -16.74 7.91 -10.44
CA LEU A 276 -16.42 9.17 -9.75
C LEU A 276 -15.49 8.93 -8.55
N PHE A 277 -15.71 7.85 -7.80
CA PHE A 277 -14.84 7.49 -6.69
C PHE A 277 -13.43 7.07 -7.17
N ILE A 278 -13.34 6.36 -8.30
CA ILE A 278 -12.04 6.02 -8.91
C ILE A 278 -11.31 7.28 -9.36
N ASP A 279 -12.00 8.22 -10.03
CA ASP A 279 -11.39 9.50 -10.42
C ASP A 279 -10.87 10.28 -9.20
N PHE A 280 -11.65 10.30 -8.11
CA PHE A 280 -11.21 10.88 -6.84
C PHE A 280 -9.98 10.17 -6.27
N MET A 281 -9.96 8.84 -6.27
CA MET A 281 -8.80 8.07 -5.77
C MET A 281 -7.55 8.28 -6.62
N MET A 282 -7.71 8.51 -7.92
CA MET A 282 -6.61 8.79 -8.85
C MET A 282 -6.25 10.29 -8.91
N SER A 283 -6.95 11.17 -8.20
CA SER A 283 -6.69 12.62 -8.16
C SER A 283 -6.50 13.15 -6.73
N ALA A 284 -7.55 13.66 -6.11
CA ALA A 284 -7.48 14.34 -4.81
C ALA A 284 -7.01 13.44 -3.66
N ALA A 285 -7.28 12.13 -3.71
CA ALA A 285 -6.83 11.17 -2.71
C ALA A 285 -5.31 10.96 -2.73
N GLN A 286 -4.62 11.27 -3.82
CA GLN A 286 -3.17 11.04 -3.94
C GLN A 286 -2.35 11.88 -2.95
N GLN A 287 -2.84 13.05 -2.55
CA GLN A 287 -2.24 13.85 -1.47
C GLN A 287 -2.42 13.18 -0.09
N ILE A 288 -3.51 12.46 0.12
CA ILE A 288 -3.73 11.70 1.35
C ILE A 288 -2.77 10.51 1.39
N ILE A 289 -2.62 9.80 0.27
CA ILE A 289 -1.68 8.68 0.12
C ILE A 289 -0.26 9.13 0.48
N GLN A 290 0.20 10.22 -0.12
CA GLN A 290 1.54 10.77 0.13
C GLN A 290 1.73 11.19 1.61
N LYS A 291 0.73 11.85 2.22
CA LYS A 291 0.78 12.26 3.64
C LYS A 291 0.80 11.07 4.61
N ASN A 292 0.26 9.93 4.20
CA ASN A 292 0.31 8.68 4.97
C ASN A 292 1.62 7.89 4.74
N ASN A 293 2.62 8.52 4.14
CA ASN A 293 3.91 7.91 3.80
C ASN A 293 3.78 6.68 2.87
N GLU A 294 2.81 6.71 1.97
CA GLU A 294 2.59 5.71 0.93
C GLU A 294 3.00 6.28 -0.42
N TYR A 295 3.47 5.43 -1.32
CA TYR A 295 3.87 5.89 -2.65
C TYR A 295 2.65 6.04 -3.57
N SER A 296 2.49 7.24 -4.13
CA SER A 296 1.68 7.48 -5.31
C SER A 296 2.43 7.02 -6.57
N LEU A 297 1.68 6.53 -7.55
CA LEU A 297 2.22 6.31 -8.89
C LEU A 297 2.05 7.53 -9.81
N ARG A 298 1.45 8.63 -9.30
CA ARG A 298 1.42 9.91 -10.04
C ARG A 298 2.82 10.51 -10.14
N THR A 299 3.16 10.96 -11.33
CA THR A 299 4.48 11.54 -11.62
C THR A 299 4.66 12.96 -11.06
N ASP A 300 3.55 13.65 -10.76
CA ASP A 300 3.50 15.00 -10.18
C ASP A 300 3.38 15.01 -8.65
N VAL A 301 3.29 13.85 -8.00
CA VAL A 301 3.26 13.70 -6.53
C VAL A 301 4.65 13.31 -6.03
N LYS A 302 5.16 14.09 -5.06
CA LYS A 302 6.47 13.81 -4.45
C LYS A 302 6.46 12.49 -3.68
N PRO A 303 7.61 11.80 -3.59
CA PRO A 303 7.76 10.65 -2.71
C PRO A 303 7.40 10.98 -1.25
N PRO A 304 7.08 9.98 -0.43
CA PRO A 304 6.92 10.16 1.01
C PRO A 304 8.16 10.80 1.63
N THR A 305 7.98 11.59 2.69
CA THR A 305 9.07 12.32 3.35
C THR A 305 10.18 11.39 3.82
N GLY A 306 11.41 11.69 3.43
CA GLY A 306 12.59 10.86 3.78
C GLY A 306 12.74 9.58 2.94
N MET A 307 11.88 9.38 1.94
CA MET A 307 11.95 8.21 1.06
C MET A 307 12.49 8.58 -0.33
N PRO A 308 13.27 7.69 -0.98
CA PRO A 308 13.72 7.90 -2.36
C PRO A 308 12.54 7.81 -3.34
N PRO A 309 12.67 8.32 -4.58
CA PRO A 309 11.66 8.14 -5.62
C PRO A 309 11.39 6.65 -5.88
N LEU A 310 10.12 6.28 -6.08
CA LEU A 310 9.71 4.87 -6.30
C LEU A 310 10.45 4.23 -7.48
N GLN A 311 10.69 5.00 -8.54
CA GLN A 311 11.37 4.56 -9.77
C GLN A 311 12.86 4.28 -9.55
N SER A 312 13.48 4.85 -8.51
CA SER A 312 14.88 4.58 -8.15
C SER A 312 15.07 3.32 -7.31
N LEU A 313 13.98 2.74 -6.82
CA LEU A 313 14.04 1.53 -6.01
C LEU A 313 14.26 0.30 -6.90
N LYS A 314 15.28 -0.48 -6.58
CA LYS A 314 15.42 -1.83 -7.15
C LYS A 314 14.29 -2.70 -6.61
N VAL A 315 13.49 -3.26 -7.51
CA VAL A 315 12.36 -4.11 -7.15
C VAL A 315 12.79 -5.57 -7.12
N LEU A 316 12.43 -6.27 -6.05
CA LEU A 316 12.38 -7.73 -6.03
C LEU A 316 11.00 -8.15 -6.54
N PRO A 317 10.89 -8.71 -7.74
CA PRO A 317 9.60 -9.17 -8.25
C PRO A 317 9.03 -10.26 -7.34
N LEU A 318 7.72 -10.24 -7.18
CA LEU A 318 6.98 -11.24 -6.43
C LEU A 318 5.83 -11.75 -7.28
N ASP A 319 5.88 -13.00 -7.65
CA ASP A 319 4.73 -13.72 -8.18
C ASP A 319 3.87 -14.17 -6.98
N ILE A 320 2.89 -13.32 -6.65
CA ILE A 320 2.04 -13.55 -5.48
C ILE A 320 1.08 -14.72 -5.69
N ASP A 321 0.59 -14.93 -6.91
CA ASP A 321 -0.33 -16.02 -7.23
C ASP A 321 0.38 -17.38 -7.04
N LYS A 322 1.63 -17.48 -7.53
CA LYS A 322 2.48 -18.64 -7.28
C LYS A 322 2.80 -18.81 -5.80
N ALA A 323 3.13 -17.72 -5.09
CA ALA A 323 3.42 -17.78 -3.66
C ALA A 323 2.23 -18.31 -2.85
N LEU A 324 1.00 -17.88 -3.18
CA LEU A 324 -0.22 -18.35 -2.54
C LEU A 324 -0.53 -19.82 -2.87
N ALA A 325 -0.30 -20.23 -4.13
CA ALA A 325 -0.44 -21.63 -4.52
C ALA A 325 0.54 -22.55 -3.75
N ASP A 326 1.76 -22.05 -3.50
CA ASP A 326 2.82 -22.77 -2.78
C ASP A 326 2.84 -22.50 -1.26
N GLN A 327 1.85 -21.75 -0.71
CA GLN A 327 1.87 -21.23 0.66
C GLN A 327 2.17 -22.30 1.72
N THR A 328 1.49 -23.42 1.67
CA THR A 328 1.68 -24.52 2.63
C THR A 328 3.12 -25.03 2.59
N GLN A 329 3.69 -25.19 1.40
CA GLN A 329 5.06 -25.69 1.22
C GLN A 329 6.10 -24.66 1.69
N LEU A 330 5.89 -23.36 1.35
CA LEU A 330 6.78 -22.27 1.77
C LEU A 330 6.81 -22.11 3.29
N LEU A 331 5.66 -22.19 3.96
CA LEU A 331 5.58 -22.10 5.40
C LEU A 331 6.20 -23.32 6.08
N ALA A 332 5.97 -24.53 5.57
CA ALA A 332 6.62 -25.76 6.07
C ALA A 332 8.14 -25.69 5.90
N TRP A 333 8.61 -25.25 4.74
CA TRP A 333 10.03 -25.02 4.49
C TRP A 333 10.63 -24.01 5.48
N TRP A 334 9.95 -22.87 5.70
CA TRP A 334 10.40 -21.84 6.64
C TRP A 334 10.50 -22.40 8.07
N GLN A 335 9.51 -23.18 8.52
CA GLN A 335 9.53 -23.84 9.83
C GLN A 335 10.69 -24.85 9.94
N GLN A 336 10.94 -25.65 8.91
CA GLN A 336 12.07 -26.58 8.87
C GLN A 336 13.41 -25.85 8.97
N VAL A 337 13.57 -24.72 8.25
CA VAL A 337 14.79 -23.92 8.20
C VAL A 337 15.06 -23.22 9.54
N THR A 338 14.02 -22.70 10.18
CA THR A 338 14.13 -21.89 11.40
C THR A 338 14.01 -22.69 12.69
N GLY A 339 13.38 -23.84 12.66
CA GLY A 339 13.04 -24.62 13.85
C GLY A 339 11.94 -23.98 14.71
N VAL A 340 11.29 -22.91 14.24
CA VAL A 340 10.18 -22.25 14.95
C VAL A 340 8.95 -23.16 14.93
N LYS A 341 8.44 -23.50 16.13
CA LYS A 341 7.27 -24.37 16.31
C LYS A 341 5.94 -23.62 16.21
#